data_d5745927d63bfa60c8fc183f31563d9a
#
_entry.id   d5745927d63bfa60c8fc183f31563d9a
#
_cell.length_a   1.000
_cell.length_b   1.000
_cell.length_c   1.000
_cell.angle_alpha   90.00
_cell.angle_beta   90.00
_cell.angle_gamma   90.00
#
_symmetry.space_group_name_H-M   'P 1'
#
loop_
_entity.id
_entity.type
_entity.pdbx_description
1 polymer ?
#
loop_
_entity_poly.entity_id
_entity_poly.type
_entity_poly.pdbx_seq_one_letter_code
_entity_poly.pdbx_strand_id
1 'polypeptide(L)'
;HDSDGEKVTLLKLDESLQSATYHGKRWHYPPFAYIRAFDHLFEADGVRHGFGMGPVDNILLLGGGGFSYPKHVLASRSDITMDVVEIDPAIVRLARRHLYLDRLERLLLMEGRLDHLEIFIENGVDHVKNSEASYDAIINDTFTGARAVLELLDETAIGLVKDHLRDGGMFLSNFVVDFTKEGPSELNRFVEKLASAFSYVHIVDACDEEFGGADNYIVIASD
;
A
#
# COMPACT_ATOMS: atom_id res chain seq x y z
N HIS A 1 -16.23 -17.46 1.06
CA HIS A 1 -16.70 -17.00 -0.25
C HIS A 1 -17.12 -15.55 -0.09
N ASP A 2 -16.98 -14.77 -1.15
CA ASP A 2 -17.50 -13.42 -1.23
C ASP A 2 -19.03 -13.41 -1.49
N SER A 3 -19.62 -12.22 -1.69
CA SER A 3 -21.05 -12.05 -1.99
C SER A 3 -21.47 -12.73 -3.30
N ASP A 4 -20.56 -12.85 -4.26
CA ASP A 4 -20.80 -13.50 -5.55
C ASP A 4 -20.54 -15.01 -5.52
N GLY A 5 -20.15 -15.55 -4.36
CA GLY A 5 -19.86 -16.97 -4.14
C GLY A 5 -18.45 -17.38 -4.62
N GLU A 6 -17.57 -16.46 -4.95
CA GLU A 6 -16.17 -16.77 -5.29
C GLU A 6 -15.37 -17.16 -4.05
N LYS A 7 -14.46 -18.10 -4.22
CA LYS A 7 -13.61 -18.58 -3.13
C LYS A 7 -12.54 -17.55 -2.80
N VAL A 8 -12.47 -17.17 -1.51
CA VAL A 8 -11.48 -16.23 -0.96
C VAL A 8 -10.70 -16.91 0.17
N THR A 9 -9.39 -16.74 0.19
CA THR A 9 -8.55 -17.06 1.35
C THR A 9 -8.29 -15.78 2.14
N LEU A 10 -8.55 -15.82 3.45
CA LEU A 10 -8.38 -14.69 4.36
C LEU A 10 -7.16 -14.91 5.25
N LEU A 11 -6.37 -13.88 5.47
CA LEU A 11 -5.35 -13.80 6.50
C LEU A 11 -5.90 -13.00 7.67
N LYS A 12 -5.99 -13.63 8.82
CA LYS A 12 -6.40 -12.97 10.07
C LYS A 12 -5.25 -13.00 11.06
N LEU A 13 -5.10 -11.90 11.78
CA LEU A 13 -4.24 -11.81 12.95
C LEU A 13 -5.14 -11.42 14.13
N ASP A 14 -5.26 -12.31 15.09
CA ASP A 14 -6.26 -12.23 16.16
C ASP A 14 -7.67 -12.05 15.55
N GLU A 15 -8.40 -11.00 15.93
CA GLU A 15 -9.73 -10.68 15.40
C GLU A 15 -9.69 -9.78 14.15
N SER A 16 -8.50 -9.29 13.76
CA SER A 16 -8.34 -8.35 12.65
C SER A 16 -8.10 -9.09 11.33
N LEU A 17 -8.82 -8.68 10.30
CA LEU A 17 -8.63 -9.13 8.93
C LEU A 17 -7.49 -8.34 8.29
N GLN A 18 -6.37 -9.02 8.01
CA GLN A 18 -5.14 -8.38 7.52
C GLN A 18 -5.04 -8.42 6.00
N SER A 19 -5.53 -9.45 5.37
CA SER A 19 -5.44 -9.58 3.92
C SER A 19 -6.40 -10.64 3.39
N ALA A 20 -6.63 -10.60 2.08
CA ALA A 20 -7.42 -11.58 1.37
C ALA A 20 -6.88 -11.82 -0.04
N THR A 21 -7.20 -12.97 -0.63
CA THR A 21 -6.90 -13.26 -2.02
C THR A 21 -7.99 -14.13 -2.64
N TYR A 22 -8.37 -13.80 -3.85
CA TYR A 22 -9.23 -14.65 -4.68
C TYR A 22 -8.48 -15.86 -5.21
N HIS A 23 -9.22 -16.91 -5.55
CA HIS A 23 -8.69 -18.07 -6.25
C HIS A 23 -8.85 -17.95 -7.78
N GLY A 24 -8.29 -18.94 -8.49
CA GLY A 24 -8.49 -19.08 -9.93
C GLY A 24 -7.86 -17.95 -10.75
N LYS A 25 -8.65 -17.33 -11.61
CA LYS A 25 -8.19 -16.29 -12.54
C LYS A 25 -8.01 -14.94 -11.85
N ARG A 26 -8.77 -14.67 -10.80
CA ARG A 26 -8.72 -13.39 -10.05
C ARG A 26 -7.67 -13.36 -8.94
N TRP A 27 -6.74 -14.30 -8.88
CA TRP A 27 -5.73 -14.44 -7.82
C TRP A 27 -4.93 -13.17 -7.54
N HIS A 28 -4.78 -12.29 -8.52
CA HIS A 28 -4.06 -11.02 -8.42
C HIS A 28 -5.00 -9.82 -8.19
N TYR A 29 -6.31 -10.02 -8.30
CA TYR A 29 -7.27 -8.93 -8.05
C TYR A 29 -7.47 -8.76 -6.54
N PRO A 30 -7.32 -7.54 -5.98
CA PRO A 30 -7.45 -7.33 -4.55
C PRO A 30 -8.92 -7.39 -4.12
N PRO A 31 -9.28 -8.24 -3.13
CA PRO A 31 -10.64 -8.27 -2.60
C PRO A 31 -11.05 -6.95 -1.95
N PHE A 32 -10.17 -6.32 -1.18
CA PHE A 32 -10.50 -5.11 -0.41
C PHE A 32 -10.50 -3.84 -1.26
N ALA A 33 -11.50 -2.99 -1.01
CA ALA A 33 -11.68 -1.71 -1.70
C ALA A 33 -10.48 -0.77 -1.50
N TYR A 34 -9.97 -0.67 -0.28
CA TYR A 34 -8.86 0.22 0.03
C TYR A 34 -7.57 -0.13 -0.73
N ILE A 35 -7.32 -1.42 -0.99
CA ILE A 35 -6.16 -1.83 -1.80
C ILE A 35 -6.31 -1.32 -3.25
N ARG A 36 -7.54 -1.37 -3.79
CA ARG A 36 -7.81 -0.85 -5.13
C ARG A 36 -7.74 0.68 -5.19
N ALA A 37 -8.04 1.34 -4.07
CA ALA A 37 -7.97 2.80 -3.99
C ALA A 37 -6.52 3.34 -4.10
N PHE A 38 -5.50 2.51 -3.87
CA PHE A 38 -4.13 2.90 -4.18
C PHE A 38 -3.90 3.14 -5.67
N ASP A 39 -4.73 2.61 -6.57
CA ASP A 39 -4.63 2.83 -8.02
C ASP A 39 -4.88 4.30 -8.43
N HIS A 40 -5.40 5.16 -7.53
CA HIS A 40 -5.47 6.60 -7.77
C HIS A 40 -4.10 7.23 -8.07
N LEU A 41 -3.00 6.60 -7.65
CA LEU A 41 -1.66 7.04 -8.04
C LEU A 41 -1.44 7.02 -9.56
N PHE A 42 -2.07 6.09 -10.29
CA PHE A 42 -1.97 6.00 -11.75
C PHE A 42 -2.92 6.96 -12.47
N GLU A 43 -3.99 7.42 -11.81
CA GLU A 43 -4.89 8.44 -12.38
C GLU A 43 -4.18 9.79 -12.53
N ALA A 44 -3.17 10.04 -11.71
CA ALA A 44 -2.33 11.23 -11.78
C ALA A 44 -1.36 11.24 -12.98
N ASP A 45 -1.10 10.12 -13.65
CA ASP A 45 -0.12 10.02 -14.74
C ASP A 45 -0.37 11.02 -15.87
N GLY A 46 -1.64 11.23 -16.24
CA GLY A 46 -2.01 12.20 -17.27
C GLY A 46 -1.68 13.65 -16.89
N VAL A 47 -1.86 13.99 -15.61
CA VAL A 47 -1.54 15.31 -15.05
C VAL A 47 -0.03 15.46 -14.95
N ARG A 48 0.68 14.48 -14.40
CA ARG A 48 2.14 14.43 -14.29
C ARG A 48 2.81 14.65 -15.65
N HIS A 49 2.35 13.95 -16.68
CA HIS A 49 2.87 14.10 -18.04
C HIS A 49 2.68 15.53 -18.59
N GLY A 50 1.53 16.16 -18.30
CA GLY A 50 1.27 17.57 -18.64
C GLY A 50 2.23 18.57 -18.04
N PHE A 51 2.85 18.23 -16.91
CA PHE A 51 3.90 19.02 -16.24
C PHE A 51 5.32 18.56 -16.57
N GLY A 52 5.50 17.64 -17.53
CA GLY A 52 6.80 17.13 -17.95
C GLY A 52 7.42 16.12 -16.98
N MET A 53 6.63 15.57 -16.06
CA MET A 53 7.04 14.50 -15.15
C MET A 53 6.86 13.14 -15.82
N GLY A 54 7.69 12.16 -15.45
CA GLY A 54 7.54 10.78 -15.92
C GLY A 54 6.30 10.08 -15.34
N PRO A 55 5.92 8.93 -15.90
CA PRO A 55 4.89 8.08 -15.31
C PRO A 55 5.34 7.57 -13.93
N VAL A 56 4.39 7.06 -13.15
CA VAL A 56 4.70 6.32 -11.92
C VAL A 56 5.25 4.96 -12.33
N ASP A 57 6.52 4.70 -12.08
CA ASP A 57 7.20 3.45 -12.44
C ASP A 57 7.94 2.79 -11.26
N ASN A 58 8.25 3.53 -10.20
CA ASN A 58 8.94 3.01 -9.02
C ASN A 58 8.17 3.30 -7.74
N ILE A 59 7.73 2.25 -7.06
CA ILE A 59 6.84 2.32 -5.91
C ILE A 59 7.50 1.66 -4.70
N LEU A 60 7.47 2.34 -3.54
CA LEU A 60 7.74 1.74 -2.24
C LEU A 60 6.42 1.42 -1.53
N LEU A 61 6.25 0.18 -1.10
CA LEU A 61 5.15 -0.23 -0.24
C LEU A 61 5.67 -0.58 1.15
N LEU A 62 5.26 0.19 2.14
CA LEU A 62 5.50 -0.09 3.56
C LEU A 62 4.32 -0.89 4.11
N GLY A 63 4.57 -2.14 4.50
CA GLY A 63 3.57 -3.11 4.89
C GLY A 63 3.20 -4.05 3.73
N GLY A 64 3.83 -5.24 3.70
CA GLY A 64 3.57 -6.25 2.64
C GLY A 64 2.27 -7.01 2.87
N GLY A 65 1.97 -7.37 4.11
CA GLY A 65 0.81 -8.16 4.48
C GLY A 65 0.63 -9.39 3.59
N GLY A 66 -0.52 -9.52 2.93
CA GLY A 66 -0.78 -10.61 1.97
C GLY A 66 -0.26 -10.34 0.56
N PHE A 67 0.51 -9.30 0.36
CA PHE A 67 1.03 -8.88 -0.95
C PHE A 67 -0.06 -8.66 -2.00
N SER A 68 -1.24 -8.19 -1.57
CA SER A 68 -2.38 -8.00 -2.47
C SER A 68 -2.12 -6.92 -3.50
N TYR A 69 -1.56 -5.78 -3.09
CA TYR A 69 -1.23 -4.69 -4.00
C TYR A 69 -0.08 -5.03 -4.96
N PRO A 70 1.06 -5.59 -4.50
CA PRO A 70 2.11 -6.07 -5.41
C PRO A 70 1.61 -7.07 -6.46
N LYS A 71 0.76 -8.04 -6.06
CA LYS A 71 0.14 -8.97 -7.01
C LYS A 71 -0.72 -8.27 -8.05
N HIS A 72 -1.53 -7.30 -7.62
CA HIS A 72 -2.41 -6.54 -8.49
C HIS A 72 -1.63 -5.76 -9.55
N VAL A 73 -0.67 -4.99 -9.11
CA VAL A 73 0.09 -4.10 -9.99
C VAL A 73 1.04 -4.88 -10.89
N LEU A 74 1.91 -5.72 -10.33
CA LEU A 74 2.98 -6.37 -11.09
C LEU A 74 2.49 -7.49 -12.02
N ALA A 75 1.31 -8.08 -11.74
CA ALA A 75 0.70 -9.03 -12.67
C ALA A 75 -0.05 -8.35 -13.82
N SER A 76 -0.34 -7.05 -13.72
CA SER A 76 -1.13 -6.30 -14.70
C SER A 76 -0.32 -5.27 -15.47
N ARG A 77 0.81 -4.81 -14.92
CA ARG A 77 1.68 -3.78 -15.49
C ARG A 77 3.12 -4.29 -15.58
N SER A 78 3.73 -4.09 -16.73
CA SER A 78 5.12 -4.55 -16.99
C SER A 78 6.17 -3.45 -16.79
N ASP A 79 5.74 -2.23 -16.64
CA ASP A 79 6.56 -1.01 -16.55
C ASP A 79 6.82 -0.58 -15.10
N ILE A 80 6.24 -1.27 -14.12
CA ILE A 80 6.37 -0.93 -12.69
C ILE A 80 7.42 -1.79 -12.01
N THR A 81 8.21 -1.16 -11.15
CA THR A 81 9.06 -1.80 -10.11
C THR A 81 8.51 -1.48 -8.73
N MET A 82 8.64 -2.41 -7.81
CA MET A 82 8.09 -2.26 -6.47
C MET A 82 9.02 -2.84 -5.41
N ASP A 83 9.43 -1.98 -4.47
CA ASP A 83 10.07 -2.37 -3.23
C ASP A 83 8.98 -2.55 -2.16
N VAL A 84 9.01 -3.68 -1.46
CA VAL A 84 8.05 -4.01 -0.40
C VAL A 84 8.77 -4.26 0.90
N VAL A 85 8.44 -3.50 1.93
CA VAL A 85 9.00 -3.67 3.27
C VAL A 85 7.96 -4.34 4.16
N GLU A 86 8.33 -5.50 4.71
CA GLU A 86 7.49 -6.25 5.66
C GLU A 86 8.32 -6.63 6.89
N ILE A 87 7.83 -6.26 8.06
CA ILE A 87 8.58 -6.47 9.32
C ILE A 87 8.60 -7.93 9.75
N ASP A 88 7.54 -8.69 9.43
CA ASP A 88 7.41 -10.07 9.88
C ASP A 88 7.74 -11.09 8.79
N PRO A 89 8.90 -11.79 8.87
CA PRO A 89 9.25 -12.83 7.90
C PRO A 89 8.23 -13.99 7.87
N ALA A 90 7.42 -14.17 8.91
CA ALA A 90 6.38 -15.19 8.91
C ALA A 90 5.23 -14.81 7.97
N ILE A 91 4.88 -13.53 7.89
CA ILE A 91 3.88 -13.02 6.95
C ILE A 91 4.33 -13.27 5.51
N VAL A 92 5.58 -12.96 5.17
CA VAL A 92 6.12 -13.25 3.82
C VAL A 92 6.04 -14.74 3.49
N ARG A 93 6.40 -15.61 4.44
CA ARG A 93 6.28 -17.08 4.24
C ARG A 93 4.82 -17.52 4.04
N LEU A 94 3.88 -16.97 4.81
CA LEU A 94 2.46 -17.25 4.66
C LEU A 94 1.91 -16.75 3.33
N ALA A 95 2.32 -15.55 2.90
CA ALA A 95 1.92 -14.98 1.61
C ALA A 95 2.40 -15.86 0.44
N ARG A 96 3.66 -16.32 0.46
CA ARG A 96 4.17 -17.29 -0.54
C ARG A 96 3.38 -18.56 -0.55
N ARG A 97 3.08 -19.13 0.63
CA ARG A 97 2.47 -20.46 0.73
C ARG A 97 0.96 -20.47 0.47
N HIS A 98 0.25 -19.40 0.82
CA HIS A 98 -1.22 -19.42 0.89
C HIS A 98 -1.91 -18.28 0.15
N LEU A 99 -1.20 -17.19 -0.19
CA LEU A 99 -1.77 -15.99 -0.78
C LEU A 99 -1.18 -15.65 -2.16
N TYR A 100 -0.59 -16.66 -2.83
CA TYR A 100 -0.10 -16.57 -4.20
C TYR A 100 1.06 -15.59 -4.46
N LEU A 101 1.82 -15.19 -3.45
CA LEU A 101 3.06 -14.44 -3.68
C LEU A 101 4.06 -15.26 -4.51
N ASP A 102 4.19 -16.57 -4.24
CA ASP A 102 5.02 -17.49 -5.03
C ASP A 102 4.58 -17.60 -6.51
N ARG A 103 3.28 -17.40 -6.77
CA ARG A 103 2.75 -17.36 -8.13
C ARG A 103 3.17 -16.06 -8.85
N LEU A 104 3.17 -14.93 -8.16
CA LEU A 104 3.68 -13.67 -8.69
C LEU A 104 5.17 -13.80 -9.01
N GLU A 105 5.98 -14.26 -8.04
CA GLU A 105 7.42 -14.45 -8.22
C GLU A 105 7.73 -15.33 -9.44
N ARG A 106 6.99 -16.44 -9.63
CA ARG A 106 7.12 -17.30 -10.82
C ARG A 106 6.71 -16.59 -12.12
N LEU A 107 5.64 -15.81 -12.10
CA LEU A 107 5.21 -15.02 -13.27
C LEU A 107 6.31 -14.04 -13.68
N LEU A 108 6.82 -13.27 -12.73
CA LEU A 108 7.88 -12.28 -12.97
C LEU A 108 9.17 -12.98 -13.48
N LEU A 109 9.53 -14.12 -12.91
CA LEU A 109 10.68 -14.90 -13.39
C LEU A 109 10.50 -15.36 -14.85
N MET A 110 9.32 -15.86 -15.21
CA MET A 110 9.02 -16.32 -16.58
C MET A 110 9.04 -15.18 -17.60
N GLU A 111 8.71 -13.96 -17.16
CA GLU A 111 8.72 -12.76 -17.98
C GLU A 111 10.08 -12.03 -17.99
N GLY A 112 11.06 -12.53 -17.23
CA GLY A 112 12.39 -11.90 -17.10
C GLY A 112 12.37 -10.60 -16.29
N ARG A 113 11.39 -10.45 -15.38
CA ARG A 113 11.13 -9.25 -14.55
C ARG A 113 11.21 -9.54 -13.05
N LEU A 114 11.97 -10.54 -12.63
CA LEU A 114 12.04 -10.88 -11.20
C LEU A 114 12.58 -9.72 -10.35
N ASP A 115 13.43 -8.89 -10.93
CA ASP A 115 13.98 -7.66 -10.38
C ASP A 115 12.96 -6.51 -10.26
N HIS A 116 11.74 -6.68 -10.77
CA HIS A 116 10.64 -5.73 -10.57
C HIS A 116 9.98 -5.85 -9.18
N LEU A 117 10.32 -6.85 -8.40
CA LEU A 117 9.86 -7.00 -7.02
C LEU A 117 11.04 -7.27 -6.09
N GLU A 118 11.33 -6.35 -5.19
CA GLU A 118 12.26 -6.56 -4.10
C GLU A 118 11.52 -6.57 -2.75
N ILE A 119 11.89 -7.50 -1.87
CA ILE A 119 11.22 -7.68 -0.57
C ILE A 119 12.25 -7.52 0.54
N PHE A 120 12.07 -6.49 1.36
CA PHE A 120 12.89 -6.20 2.53
C PHE A 120 12.18 -6.66 3.80
N ILE A 121 12.91 -7.43 4.64
CA ILE A 121 12.36 -7.90 5.92
C ILE A 121 12.98 -7.05 7.03
N GLU A 122 12.36 -5.91 7.29
CA GLU A 122 12.82 -4.95 8.29
C GLU A 122 11.72 -3.95 8.68
N ASN A 123 12.02 -3.05 9.62
CA ASN A 123 11.10 -1.99 10.00
C ASN A 123 11.01 -0.92 8.88
N GLY A 124 9.79 -0.48 8.54
CA GLY A 124 9.55 0.48 7.47
C GLY A 124 10.19 1.86 7.70
N VAL A 125 10.22 2.35 8.96
CA VAL A 125 10.89 3.62 9.30
C VAL A 125 12.40 3.49 9.13
N ASP A 126 12.96 2.36 9.60
CA ASP A 126 14.40 2.11 9.47
C ASP A 126 14.80 1.96 7.99
N HIS A 127 13.95 1.31 7.18
CA HIS A 127 14.16 1.21 5.74
C HIS A 127 14.25 2.60 5.09
N VAL A 128 13.24 3.45 5.26
CA VAL A 128 13.22 4.80 4.69
C VAL A 128 14.41 5.62 5.20
N LYS A 129 14.75 5.51 6.49
CA LYS A 129 15.87 6.25 7.08
C LYS A 129 17.24 5.86 6.52
N ASN A 130 17.42 4.59 6.15
CA ASN A 130 18.72 4.06 5.72
C ASN A 130 18.84 3.89 4.19
N SER A 131 17.73 4.04 3.46
CA SER A 131 17.71 3.96 2.00
C SER A 131 18.25 5.23 1.36
N GLU A 132 18.87 5.09 0.18
CA GLU A 132 19.19 6.21 -0.71
C GLU A 132 18.29 6.24 -1.95
N ALA A 133 17.33 5.31 -2.04
CA ALA A 133 16.40 5.20 -3.16
C ALA A 133 15.38 6.35 -3.15
N SER A 134 14.88 6.70 -4.34
CA SER A 134 13.78 7.66 -4.52
C SER A 134 12.70 7.06 -5.37
N TYR A 135 11.45 7.35 -5.02
CA TYR A 135 10.26 6.70 -5.56
C TYR A 135 9.30 7.71 -6.18
N ASP A 136 8.51 7.28 -7.15
CA ASP A 136 7.39 8.07 -7.68
C ASP A 136 6.18 8.02 -6.77
N ALA A 137 6.04 6.92 -6.03
CA ALA A 137 5.03 6.80 -4.99
C ALA A 137 5.55 6.01 -3.78
N ILE A 138 5.17 6.44 -2.60
CA ILE A 138 5.38 5.70 -1.34
C ILE A 138 4.02 5.43 -0.74
N ILE A 139 3.71 4.15 -0.52
CA ILE A 139 2.44 3.71 0.06
C ILE A 139 2.69 3.19 1.46
N ASN A 140 1.96 3.73 2.44
CA ASN A 140 1.95 3.24 3.81
C ASN A 140 0.67 2.42 4.07
N ASP A 141 0.83 1.11 4.17
CA ASP A 141 -0.21 0.15 4.58
C ASP A 141 0.22 -0.64 5.81
N THR A 142 0.83 0.05 6.80
CA THR A 142 1.34 -0.57 8.01
C THR A 142 0.35 -0.50 9.15
N PHE A 143 0.07 -1.65 9.75
CA PHE A 143 -0.83 -1.77 10.90
C PHE A 143 -0.26 -2.70 11.97
N THR A 144 -0.49 -2.34 13.24
CA THR A 144 -0.30 -3.24 14.39
C THR A 144 -1.68 -3.55 14.96
N GLY A 145 -2.23 -4.72 14.59
CA GLY A 145 -3.64 -5.04 14.84
C GLY A 145 -4.56 -4.11 14.03
N ALA A 146 -5.46 -3.39 14.71
CA ALA A 146 -6.40 -2.45 14.10
C ALA A 146 -5.91 -0.97 14.12
N ARG A 147 -4.63 -0.73 14.38
CA ARG A 147 -4.06 0.63 14.48
C ARG A 147 -2.94 0.81 13.47
N ALA A 148 -2.96 1.96 12.78
CA ALA A 148 -1.83 2.42 11.99
C ALA A 148 -0.57 2.52 12.86
N VAL A 149 0.60 2.21 12.28
CA VAL A 149 1.87 2.37 12.99
C VAL A 149 2.15 3.87 13.15
N LEU A 150 1.95 4.38 14.37
CA LEU A 150 2.04 5.81 14.68
C LEU A 150 3.41 6.42 14.35
N GLU A 151 4.47 5.61 14.38
CA GLU A 151 5.83 6.05 14.03
C GLU A 151 5.94 6.54 12.59
N LEU A 152 5.14 5.99 11.66
CA LEU A 152 5.09 6.42 10.26
C LEU A 152 4.16 7.62 10.04
N LEU A 153 3.48 8.08 11.08
CA LEU A 153 2.54 9.19 11.05
C LEU A 153 3.05 10.43 11.81
N ASP A 154 4.29 10.40 12.33
CA ASP A 154 4.89 11.55 12.94
C ASP A 154 5.55 12.49 11.91
N GLU A 155 5.84 13.73 12.32
CA GLU A 155 6.41 14.76 11.44
C GLU A 155 7.81 14.38 10.91
N THR A 156 8.59 13.65 11.70
CA THR A 156 9.93 13.21 11.29
C THR A 156 9.83 12.17 10.19
N ALA A 157 8.94 11.18 10.36
CA ALA A 157 8.73 10.15 9.36
C ALA A 157 8.12 10.73 8.06
N ILE A 158 7.18 11.67 8.18
CA ILE A 158 6.61 12.40 7.03
C ILE A 158 7.72 13.14 6.27
N GLY A 159 8.63 13.80 6.98
CA GLY A 159 9.81 14.45 6.37
C GLY A 159 10.69 13.47 5.63
N LEU A 160 11.03 12.33 6.25
CA LEU A 160 11.82 11.28 5.61
C LEU A 160 11.13 10.72 4.37
N VAL A 161 9.83 10.46 4.43
CA VAL A 161 9.04 10.01 3.26
C VAL A 161 9.13 11.03 2.13
N LYS A 162 8.95 12.32 2.45
CA LYS A 162 9.03 13.39 1.45
C LYS A 162 10.41 13.47 0.78
N ASP A 163 11.49 13.31 1.55
CA ASP A 163 12.86 13.34 1.05
C ASP A 163 13.17 12.17 0.08
N HIS A 164 12.38 11.07 0.16
CA HIS A 164 12.49 9.90 -0.72
C HIS A 164 11.51 9.92 -1.90
N LEU A 165 10.67 10.94 -2.00
CA LEU A 165 9.82 11.12 -3.18
C LEU A 165 10.60 11.89 -4.27
N ARG A 166 10.46 11.44 -5.51
CA ARG A 166 10.89 12.18 -6.70
C ARG A 166 10.02 13.43 -6.88
N ASP A 167 10.47 14.36 -7.73
CA ASP A 167 9.67 15.53 -8.09
C ASP A 167 8.27 15.13 -8.59
N GLY A 168 7.24 15.67 -7.96
CA GLY A 168 5.84 15.31 -8.23
C GLY A 168 5.45 13.91 -7.75
N GLY A 169 6.26 13.28 -6.90
CA GLY A 169 5.94 12.02 -6.27
C GLY A 169 4.79 12.14 -5.27
N MET A 170 4.18 11.00 -4.94
CA MET A 170 2.99 10.94 -4.10
C MET A 170 3.21 10.04 -2.88
N PHE A 171 2.72 10.49 -1.73
CA PHE A 171 2.59 9.67 -0.54
C PHE A 171 1.13 9.27 -0.35
N LEU A 172 0.86 7.98 -0.25
CA LEU A 172 -0.46 7.43 0.01
C LEU A 172 -0.43 6.68 1.35
N SER A 173 -1.38 6.95 2.23
CA SER A 173 -1.47 6.23 3.50
C SER A 173 -2.87 5.68 3.71
N ASN A 174 -2.97 4.38 3.97
CA ASN A 174 -4.20 3.77 4.46
C ASN A 174 -4.39 4.20 5.91
N PHE A 175 -5.55 4.77 6.22
CA PHE A 175 -5.93 5.20 7.55
C PHE A 175 -7.27 4.57 7.94
N VAL A 176 -7.27 3.83 9.04
CA VAL A 176 -8.47 3.15 9.54
C VAL A 176 -9.11 4.01 10.62
N VAL A 177 -10.37 4.40 10.41
CA VAL A 177 -11.12 5.25 11.33
C VAL A 177 -12.10 4.41 12.15
N ASP A 178 -12.03 4.52 13.46
CA ASP A 178 -13.03 3.99 14.38
C ASP A 178 -13.92 5.15 14.86
N PHE A 179 -15.08 5.32 14.25
CA PHE A 179 -16.03 6.39 14.60
C PHE A 179 -16.61 6.29 16.00
N THR A 180 -16.44 5.17 16.69
CA THR A 180 -16.86 5.00 18.09
C THR A 180 -15.84 5.54 19.08
N LYS A 181 -14.66 5.95 18.62
CA LYS A 181 -13.54 6.47 19.41
C LYS A 181 -13.05 7.82 18.85
N GLU A 182 -11.77 8.10 19.06
CA GLU A 182 -11.13 9.35 18.58
C GLU A 182 -10.68 9.29 17.11
N GLY A 183 -11.04 8.26 16.37
CA GLY A 183 -10.60 8.01 14.99
C GLY A 183 -10.72 9.21 14.06
N PRO A 184 -11.86 9.95 14.01
CA PRO A 184 -11.99 11.14 13.18
C PRO A 184 -11.01 12.26 13.59
N SER A 185 -10.73 12.42 14.90
CA SER A 185 -9.76 13.40 15.38
C SER A 185 -8.32 13.00 15.06
N GLU A 186 -8.02 11.70 15.04
CA GLU A 186 -6.72 11.16 14.65
C GLU A 186 -6.47 11.35 13.16
N LEU A 187 -7.46 11.08 12.31
CA LEU A 187 -7.39 11.35 10.88
C LEU A 187 -7.14 12.84 10.60
N ASN A 188 -7.90 13.73 11.24
CA ASN A 188 -7.72 15.19 11.07
C ASN A 188 -6.32 15.64 11.47
N ARG A 189 -5.79 15.18 12.62
CA ARG A 189 -4.42 15.48 13.04
C ARG A 189 -3.37 14.98 12.04
N PHE A 190 -3.59 13.81 11.46
CA PHE A 190 -2.69 13.27 10.43
C PHE A 190 -2.73 14.11 9.15
N VAL A 191 -3.92 14.50 8.70
CA VAL A 191 -4.11 15.38 7.53
C VAL A 191 -3.46 16.75 7.76
N GLU A 192 -3.58 17.35 8.95
CA GLU A 192 -2.93 18.60 9.31
C GLU A 192 -1.39 18.50 9.24
N LYS A 193 -0.81 17.39 9.72
CA LYS A 193 0.64 17.16 9.61
C LYS A 193 1.07 17.03 8.15
N LEU A 194 0.33 16.27 7.34
CA LEU A 194 0.63 16.16 5.91
C LEU A 194 0.50 17.52 5.20
N ALA A 195 -0.53 18.31 5.50
CA ALA A 195 -0.72 19.64 4.92
C ALA A 195 0.36 20.65 5.36
N SER A 196 1.10 20.38 6.44
CA SER A 196 2.27 21.15 6.84
C SER A 196 3.52 20.80 6.03
N ALA A 197 3.57 19.60 5.44
CA ALA A 197 4.72 19.10 4.69
C ALA A 197 4.50 19.13 3.18
N PHE A 198 3.28 18.92 2.70
CA PHE A 198 2.92 18.82 1.28
C PHE A 198 1.96 19.93 0.88
N SER A 199 2.00 20.32 -0.40
CA SER A 199 1.17 21.37 -0.97
C SER A 199 -0.29 20.95 -1.16
N TYR A 200 -0.53 19.67 -1.40
CA TYR A 200 -1.85 19.09 -1.65
C TYR A 200 -2.07 17.86 -0.79
N VAL A 201 -3.25 17.78 -0.17
CA VAL A 201 -3.70 16.59 0.58
C VAL A 201 -5.13 16.28 0.19
N HIS A 202 -5.37 15.04 -0.22
CA HIS A 202 -6.68 14.53 -0.60
C HIS A 202 -7.05 13.34 0.28
N ILE A 203 -8.34 13.17 0.55
CA ILE A 203 -8.87 12.02 1.28
C ILE A 203 -9.84 11.29 0.35
N VAL A 204 -9.62 10.01 0.18
CA VAL A 204 -10.47 9.11 -0.60
C VAL A 204 -11.17 8.16 0.37
N ASP A 205 -12.49 8.10 0.32
CA ASP A 205 -13.28 7.08 1.01
C ASP A 205 -13.04 5.73 0.32
N ALA A 206 -12.55 4.77 1.08
CA ALA A 206 -12.21 3.43 0.61
C ALA A 206 -12.85 2.35 1.46
N CYS A 207 -13.99 2.67 2.07
CA CYS A 207 -14.76 1.75 2.89
C CYS A 207 -15.24 0.54 2.09
N ASP A 208 -15.22 -0.62 2.71
CA ASP A 208 -15.58 -1.88 2.08
C ASP A 208 -16.89 -2.42 2.69
N GLU A 209 -17.98 -2.31 1.95
CA GLU A 209 -19.29 -2.81 2.38
C GLU A 209 -19.37 -4.36 2.36
N GLU A 210 -18.56 -5.00 1.51
CA GLU A 210 -18.66 -6.44 1.26
C GLU A 210 -18.01 -7.28 2.37
N PHE A 211 -16.83 -6.86 2.83
CA PHE A 211 -16.07 -7.63 3.82
C PHE A 211 -16.31 -7.17 5.25
N GLY A 212 -17.05 -6.10 5.43
CA GLY A 212 -17.34 -5.47 6.72
C GLY A 212 -16.07 -5.11 7.47
N GLY A 213 -16.03 -4.03 8.18
CA GLY A 213 -14.82 -3.69 8.90
C GLY A 213 -14.80 -2.25 9.36
N ALA A 214 -13.63 -1.80 9.74
CA ALA A 214 -13.37 -0.41 10.03
C ALA A 214 -13.41 0.41 8.73
N ASP A 215 -13.80 1.67 8.84
CA ASP A 215 -13.84 2.58 7.71
C ASP A 215 -12.41 2.95 7.28
N ASN A 216 -12.03 2.55 6.07
CA ASN A 216 -10.72 2.85 5.49
C ASN A 216 -10.79 4.15 4.68
N TYR A 217 -9.80 4.99 4.87
CA TYR A 217 -9.56 6.21 4.11
C TYR A 217 -8.15 6.16 3.53
N ILE A 218 -8.00 6.47 2.25
CA ILE A 218 -6.68 6.70 1.66
C ILE A 218 -6.41 8.19 1.68
N VAL A 219 -5.37 8.57 2.40
CA VAL A 219 -4.89 9.96 2.42
C VAL A 219 -3.74 10.07 1.43
N ILE A 220 -3.88 10.95 0.45
CA ILE A 220 -2.91 11.15 -0.63
C ILE A 220 -2.30 12.55 -0.46
N ALA A 221 -0.98 12.64 -0.40
CA ALA A 221 -0.25 13.89 -0.30
C ALA A 221 0.78 14.03 -1.42
N SER A 222 0.91 15.23 -1.99
CA SER A 222 1.88 15.57 -3.04
C SER A 222 2.23 17.06 -3.05
N ASP A 223 3.29 17.43 -3.76
CA ASP A 223 3.65 18.82 -4.07
C ASP A 223 3.20 19.24 -5.47
#